data_b630e6ab7bc731f784c651d6623eedb1
#
_entry.id   b630e6ab7bc731f784c651d6623eedb1
#
_cell.length_a   1.000
_cell.length_b   1.000
_cell.length_c   1.000
_cell.angle_alpha   90.00
_cell.angle_beta   90.00
_cell.angle_gamma   90.00
#
_symmetry.space_group_name_H-M   'P 1'
#
loop_
_entity.id
_entity.type
_entity.pdbx_description
1 polymer ?
#
loop_
_entity_poly.entity_id
_entity_poly.type
_entity_poly.pdbx_seq_one_letter_code
_entity_poly.pdbx_strand_id
1 'polypeptide(L)'
;GTQLTWIFVVHGLLRKDEFRQVLSSYEDMGLHVIGVDAREKFYSDLRGISDPEQKKKIIGRDFIEVFDAEAHKIQDVKWLAQGTIYPDVIESVSVNGPSATIKSHHNVGGLPDVMNLKIVEPLRSLFKDEVRRVGLALGLREELIGRHPFPGPGLAIRILGDVTPEKIAM
;
A
#
# COMPACT_ATOMS: atom_id res chain seq x y z
N GLY A 1 11.04 10.92 13.05
CA GLY A 1 12.20 10.45 13.80
C GLY A 1 13.15 9.64 12.92
N THR A 2 14.39 9.58 13.24
CA THR A 2 15.49 8.97 12.45
C THR A 2 15.44 7.44 12.37
N GLN A 3 14.57 6.80 13.15
CA GLN A 3 14.48 5.33 13.24
C GLN A 3 13.43 4.71 12.30
N LEU A 4 12.60 5.53 11.66
CA LEU A 4 11.55 5.07 10.77
C LEU A 4 11.80 5.61 9.36
N THR A 5 11.88 4.71 8.39
CA THR A 5 11.98 5.04 6.97
C THR A 5 10.69 4.62 6.27
N TRP A 6 10.13 5.50 5.47
CA TRP A 6 8.96 5.26 4.67
C TRP A 6 9.36 5.06 3.22
N ILE A 7 8.89 3.98 2.60
CA ILE A 7 9.07 3.75 1.17
C ILE A 7 7.73 4.03 0.51
N PHE A 8 7.70 5.01 -0.40
CA PHE A 8 6.52 5.37 -1.16
C PHE A 8 6.70 4.93 -2.62
N VAL A 9 5.98 3.88 -3.02
CA VAL A 9 6.05 3.34 -4.37
C VAL A 9 5.09 4.08 -5.29
N VAL A 10 5.62 4.74 -6.31
CA VAL A 10 4.88 5.44 -7.36
C VAL A 10 4.62 4.46 -8.50
N HIS A 11 3.48 3.80 -8.47
CA HIS A 11 3.09 2.79 -9.46
C HIS A 11 2.28 3.37 -10.65
N GLY A 12 2.03 4.67 -10.68
CA GLY A 12 1.30 5.34 -11.77
C GLY A 12 -0.21 5.13 -11.79
N LEU A 13 -0.77 4.38 -10.84
CA LEU A 13 -2.21 4.08 -10.75
C LEU A 13 -2.90 4.90 -9.65
N LEU A 14 -2.23 5.92 -9.13
CA LEU A 14 -2.75 6.84 -8.12
C LEU A 14 -3.72 7.86 -8.75
N ARG A 15 -4.47 8.53 -7.89
CA ARG A 15 -5.26 9.70 -8.30
C ARG A 15 -4.35 10.82 -8.80
N LYS A 16 -4.91 11.70 -9.60
CA LYS A 16 -4.23 12.92 -10.06
C LYS A 16 -3.63 13.70 -8.87
N ASP A 17 -2.37 14.07 -9.00
CA ASP A 17 -1.58 14.82 -8.00
C ASP A 17 -1.45 14.18 -6.60
N GLU A 18 -1.98 12.96 -6.42
CA GLU A 18 -1.95 12.26 -5.13
C GLU A 18 -0.54 12.06 -4.59
N PHE A 19 0.40 11.70 -5.46
CA PHE A 19 1.80 11.52 -5.09
C PHE A 19 2.38 12.79 -4.45
N ARG A 20 2.23 13.94 -5.12
CA ARG A 20 2.78 15.21 -4.64
C ARG A 20 2.15 15.64 -3.33
N GLN A 21 0.83 15.50 -3.20
CA GLN A 21 0.10 15.86 -1.99
C GLN A 21 0.51 15.00 -0.79
N VAL A 22 0.67 13.69 -1.00
CA VAL A 22 1.07 12.75 0.07
C VAL A 22 2.52 13.01 0.48
N LEU A 23 3.42 13.17 -0.49
CA LEU A 23 4.83 13.41 -0.21
C LEU A 23 5.03 14.71 0.58
N SER A 24 4.43 15.82 0.12
CA SER A 24 4.50 17.11 0.83
C SER A 24 3.93 17.00 2.25
N SER A 25 2.80 16.29 2.43
CA SER A 25 2.21 16.10 3.76
C SER A 25 3.12 15.32 4.71
N TYR A 26 3.89 14.37 4.21
CA TYR A 26 4.81 13.57 5.02
C TYR A 26 6.11 14.32 5.32
N GLU A 27 6.61 15.12 4.38
CA GLU A 27 7.74 16.03 4.59
C GLU A 27 7.41 17.05 5.68
N ASP A 28 6.22 17.64 5.64
CA ASP A 28 5.72 18.59 6.66
C ASP A 28 5.67 17.96 8.07
N MET A 29 5.47 16.65 8.16
CA MET A 29 5.51 15.91 9.43
C MET A 29 6.93 15.54 9.88
N GLY A 30 7.97 15.88 9.12
CA GLY A 30 9.36 15.52 9.40
C GLY A 30 9.64 14.01 9.27
N LEU A 31 8.91 13.33 8.39
CA LEU A 31 9.10 11.91 8.09
C LEU A 31 10.18 11.73 7.02
N HIS A 32 11.03 10.71 7.20
CA HIS A 32 12.00 10.33 6.19
C HIS A 32 11.33 9.43 5.15
N VAL A 33 11.00 9.98 3.98
CA VAL A 33 10.29 9.28 2.89
C VAL A 33 11.21 9.07 1.70
N ILE A 34 11.31 7.84 1.24
CA ILE A 34 11.98 7.46 -0.01
C ILE A 34 10.89 7.25 -1.07
N GLY A 35 10.86 8.11 -2.09
CA GLY A 35 9.97 7.95 -3.24
C GLY A 35 10.61 7.07 -4.31
N VAL A 36 9.92 6.02 -4.73
CA VAL A 36 10.39 5.09 -5.78
C VAL A 36 9.47 5.16 -6.99
N ASP A 37 9.98 5.60 -8.11
CA ASP A 37 9.22 5.60 -9.38
C ASP A 37 9.30 4.22 -10.04
N ALA A 38 8.22 3.48 -9.97
CA ALA A 38 8.07 2.15 -10.54
C ALA A 38 7.01 2.10 -11.66
N ARG A 39 6.57 3.26 -12.19
CA ARG A 39 5.48 3.34 -13.18
C ARG A 39 5.69 2.44 -14.38
N GLU A 40 6.88 2.44 -14.94
CA GLU A 40 7.19 1.64 -16.14
C GLU A 40 7.03 0.16 -15.90
N LYS A 41 7.46 -0.34 -14.74
CA LYS A 41 7.29 -1.75 -14.35
C LYS A 41 5.82 -2.12 -14.29
N PHE A 42 5.01 -1.36 -13.55
CA PHE A 42 3.58 -1.64 -13.41
C PHE A 42 2.83 -1.57 -14.75
N TYR A 43 3.15 -0.60 -15.60
CA TYR A 43 2.53 -0.49 -16.92
C TYR A 43 2.94 -1.62 -17.85
N SER A 44 4.19 -2.03 -17.79
CA SER A 44 4.70 -3.17 -18.58
C SER A 44 4.00 -4.47 -18.19
N ASP A 45 3.93 -4.75 -16.90
CA ASP A 45 3.42 -6.02 -16.38
C ASP A 45 1.89 -6.11 -16.45
N LEU A 46 1.18 -4.98 -16.48
CA LEU A 46 -0.27 -4.90 -16.68
C LEU A 46 -0.71 -4.86 -18.14
N ARG A 47 0.22 -4.76 -19.08
CA ARG A 47 -0.11 -4.70 -20.52
C ARG A 47 -0.83 -5.96 -20.97
N GLY A 48 -1.99 -5.80 -21.62
CA GLY A 48 -2.80 -6.90 -22.12
C GLY A 48 -3.61 -7.64 -21.04
N ILE A 49 -3.54 -7.21 -19.79
CA ILE A 49 -4.27 -7.84 -18.69
C ILE A 49 -5.61 -7.13 -18.50
N SER A 50 -6.69 -7.82 -18.77
CA SER A 50 -8.06 -7.30 -18.63
C SER A 50 -8.78 -7.82 -17.38
N ASP A 51 -8.42 -9.03 -16.92
CA ASP A 51 -9.06 -9.66 -15.76
C ASP A 51 -8.71 -8.95 -14.44
N PRO A 52 -9.71 -8.50 -13.65
CA PRO A 52 -9.46 -7.76 -12.41
C PRO A 52 -8.66 -8.53 -11.35
N GLU A 53 -8.85 -9.84 -11.25
CA GLU A 53 -8.13 -10.64 -10.26
C GLU A 53 -6.66 -10.84 -10.65
N GLN A 54 -6.38 -11.00 -11.94
CA GLN A 54 -5.00 -11.02 -12.44
C GLN A 54 -4.32 -9.66 -12.22
N LYS A 55 -5.02 -8.55 -12.50
CA LYS A 55 -4.51 -7.20 -12.22
C LYS A 55 -4.10 -7.05 -10.75
N LYS A 56 -4.96 -7.44 -9.82
CA LYS A 56 -4.65 -7.38 -8.38
C LYS A 56 -3.40 -8.20 -8.02
N LYS A 57 -3.29 -9.42 -8.53
CA LYS A 57 -2.14 -10.30 -8.26
C LYS A 57 -0.83 -9.70 -8.78
N ILE A 58 -0.84 -9.17 -10.00
CA ILE A 58 0.33 -8.53 -10.61
C ILE A 58 0.73 -7.30 -9.80
N ILE A 59 -0.21 -6.40 -9.49
CA ILE A 59 0.06 -5.20 -8.71
C ILE A 59 0.63 -5.55 -7.33
N GLY A 60 0.05 -6.55 -6.65
CA GLY A 60 0.54 -7.02 -5.35
C GLY A 60 1.97 -7.57 -5.42
N ARG A 61 2.28 -8.40 -6.42
CA ARG A 61 3.62 -8.94 -6.66
C ARG A 61 4.62 -7.82 -6.93
N ASP A 62 4.31 -6.93 -7.87
CA ASP A 62 5.21 -5.87 -8.29
C ASP A 62 5.49 -4.88 -7.15
N PHE A 63 4.48 -4.61 -6.33
CA PHE A 63 4.65 -3.79 -5.13
C PHE A 63 5.64 -4.43 -4.14
N ILE A 64 5.51 -5.74 -3.90
CA ILE A 64 6.43 -6.49 -3.02
C ILE A 64 7.85 -6.46 -3.57
N GLU A 65 8.03 -6.73 -4.86
CA GLU A 65 9.34 -6.73 -5.51
C GLU A 65 10.04 -5.37 -5.43
N VAL A 66 9.31 -4.29 -5.72
CA VAL A 66 9.85 -2.92 -5.66
C VAL A 66 10.17 -2.54 -4.21
N PHE A 67 9.28 -2.84 -3.29
CA PHE A 67 9.50 -2.54 -1.87
C PHE A 67 10.70 -3.30 -1.31
N ASP A 68 10.81 -4.59 -1.60
CA ASP A 68 11.93 -5.44 -1.18
C ASP A 68 13.26 -4.92 -1.69
N ALA A 69 13.34 -4.60 -2.99
CA ALA A 69 14.53 -4.04 -3.61
C ALA A 69 14.99 -2.73 -2.95
N GLU A 70 14.06 -1.87 -2.55
CA GLU A 70 14.38 -0.61 -1.86
C GLU A 70 14.73 -0.83 -0.39
N ALA A 71 14.02 -1.71 0.29
CA ALA A 71 14.27 -2.01 1.69
C ALA A 71 15.64 -2.62 1.93
N HIS A 72 16.15 -3.44 1.00
CA HIS A 72 17.51 -3.99 1.06
C HIS A 72 18.62 -2.94 0.96
N LYS A 73 18.33 -1.75 0.43
CA LYS A 73 19.31 -0.65 0.38
C LYS A 73 19.44 0.06 1.73
N ILE A 74 18.49 -0.15 2.65
CA ILE A 74 18.48 0.47 3.97
C ILE A 74 19.25 -0.44 4.93
N GLN A 75 20.29 0.08 5.57
CA GLN A 75 21.10 -0.69 6.51
C GLN A 75 20.36 -0.89 7.84
N ASP A 76 20.59 -2.03 8.47
CA ASP A 76 20.13 -2.37 9.83
C ASP A 76 18.60 -2.39 10.03
N VAL A 77 17.82 -2.63 8.97
CA VAL A 77 16.37 -2.79 9.09
C VAL A 77 16.08 -4.12 9.79
N LYS A 78 15.30 -4.05 10.87
CA LYS A 78 14.91 -5.23 11.69
C LYS A 78 13.41 -5.42 11.76
N TRP A 79 12.63 -4.37 11.49
CA TRP A 79 11.20 -4.33 11.70
C TRP A 79 10.48 -3.77 10.48
N LEU A 80 9.34 -4.37 10.15
CA LEU A 80 8.38 -3.85 9.18
C LEU A 80 7.12 -3.40 9.93
N ALA A 81 6.78 -2.11 9.81
CA ALA A 81 5.53 -1.60 10.35
C ALA A 81 4.40 -1.81 9.34
N GLN A 82 3.31 -2.43 9.79
CA GLN A 82 2.10 -2.64 8.99
C GLN A 82 0.90 -1.96 9.62
N GLY A 83 0.07 -1.34 8.80
CA GLY A 83 -1.16 -0.66 9.20
C GLY A 83 -2.38 -1.58 9.31
N THR A 84 -2.18 -2.86 9.64
CA THR A 84 -3.25 -3.84 9.86
C THR A 84 -4.20 -3.33 10.94
N ILE A 85 -5.51 -3.39 10.68
CA ILE A 85 -6.57 -3.05 11.63
C ILE A 85 -7.40 -4.28 11.97
N TYR A 86 -8.24 -4.21 13.00
CA TYR A 86 -9.00 -5.35 13.49
C TYR A 86 -9.91 -6.01 12.44
N PRO A 87 -10.62 -5.30 11.56
CA PRO A 87 -11.35 -5.91 10.46
C PRO A 87 -10.50 -6.79 9.54
N ASP A 88 -9.25 -6.39 9.23
CA ASP A 88 -8.35 -7.20 8.40
C ASP A 88 -8.01 -8.54 9.08
N VAL A 89 -7.88 -8.51 10.41
CA VAL A 89 -7.61 -9.73 11.21
C VAL A 89 -8.80 -10.68 11.17
N ILE A 90 -10.02 -10.18 11.39
CA ILE A 90 -11.25 -10.99 11.37
C ILE A 90 -11.44 -11.61 9.98
N GLU A 91 -11.29 -10.81 8.93
CA GLU A 91 -11.42 -11.29 7.57
C GLU A 91 -10.39 -12.35 7.22
N SER A 92 -9.18 -12.30 7.76
CA SER A 92 -8.15 -13.31 7.54
C SER A 92 -8.44 -14.65 8.20
N VAL A 93 -9.20 -14.66 9.28
CA VAL A 93 -9.53 -15.88 10.06
C VAL A 93 -10.79 -16.60 9.56
N SER A 94 -11.69 -15.93 8.88
CA SER A 94 -13.03 -16.42 8.53
C SER A 94 -13.09 -17.37 7.33
N VAL A 95 -12.00 -18.05 6.94
CA VAL A 95 -11.97 -18.74 5.65
C VAL A 95 -11.77 -20.25 5.73
N ASN A 96 -12.89 -20.93 5.87
CA ASN A 96 -13.07 -22.31 5.41
C ASN A 96 -13.95 -22.29 4.14
N GLY A 97 -13.39 -21.88 2.97
CA GLY A 97 -14.12 -21.86 1.72
C GLY A 97 -13.29 -21.40 0.50
N PRO A 98 -13.79 -21.57 -0.74
CA PRO A 98 -13.05 -21.24 -1.96
C PRO A 98 -12.66 -19.75 -2.12
N SER A 99 -13.17 -18.87 -1.27
CA SER A 99 -12.78 -17.44 -1.22
C SER A 99 -11.52 -17.15 -0.41
N ALA A 100 -10.83 -18.18 0.09
CA ALA A 100 -9.58 -18.04 0.85
C ALA A 100 -8.44 -17.33 0.09
N THR A 101 -8.54 -17.31 -1.22
CA THR A 101 -7.49 -16.78 -2.12
C THR A 101 -7.53 -15.25 -2.26
N ILE A 102 -8.57 -14.57 -1.78
CA ILE A 102 -8.77 -13.12 -2.01
C ILE A 102 -8.03 -12.26 -0.98
N LYS A 103 -7.54 -12.83 0.12
CA LYS A 103 -7.15 -12.09 1.33
C LYS A 103 -5.67 -11.74 1.47
N SER A 104 -4.83 -12.14 0.54
CA SER A 104 -3.40 -11.84 0.56
C SER A 104 -3.06 -10.39 0.13
N HIS A 105 -4.05 -9.56 -0.19
CA HIS A 105 -3.84 -8.27 -0.83
C HIS A 105 -3.83 -7.06 0.10
N HIS A 106 -4.25 -7.21 1.36
CA HIS A 106 -4.22 -6.12 2.35
C HIS A 106 -2.96 -6.13 3.23
N ASN A 107 -2.36 -7.29 3.40
CA ASN A 107 -1.07 -7.42 4.04
C ASN A 107 -0.02 -7.78 3.00
N VAL A 108 1.11 -7.13 3.06
CA VAL A 108 2.31 -7.46 2.27
C VAL A 108 2.87 -8.79 2.78
N GLY A 109 2.02 -9.82 2.73
CA GLY A 109 2.16 -11.09 3.46
C GLY A 109 3.37 -11.93 3.07
N GLY A 110 4.05 -11.60 1.97
CA GLY A 110 5.29 -12.26 1.56
C GLY A 110 6.57 -11.51 1.97
N LEU A 111 6.49 -10.22 2.31
CA LEU A 111 7.68 -9.42 2.64
C LEU A 111 8.43 -9.88 3.90
N PRO A 112 7.76 -10.23 5.01
CA PRO A 112 8.46 -10.67 6.22
C PRO A 112 9.29 -11.93 6.01
N ASP A 113 8.78 -12.87 5.22
CA ASP A 113 9.45 -14.15 4.96
C ASP A 113 10.69 -13.96 4.05
N VAL A 114 10.57 -13.07 3.06
CA VAL A 114 11.67 -12.77 2.12
C VAL A 114 12.78 -11.98 2.81
N MET A 115 12.42 -11.00 3.67
CA MET A 115 13.38 -10.09 4.30
C MET A 115 13.81 -10.51 5.70
N ASN A 116 13.26 -11.56 6.27
CA ASN A 116 13.49 -11.98 7.67
C ASN A 116 13.24 -10.84 8.68
N LEU A 117 12.24 -10.00 8.42
CA LEU A 117 11.88 -8.86 9.25
C LEU A 117 10.84 -9.26 10.30
N LYS A 118 10.98 -8.68 11.49
CA LYS A 118 9.93 -8.74 12.50
C LYS A 118 8.80 -7.75 12.14
N ILE A 119 7.56 -8.17 12.34
CA ILE A 119 6.39 -7.31 12.07
C ILE A 119 6.00 -6.57 13.33
N VAL A 120 5.62 -5.30 13.17
CA VAL A 120 4.96 -4.49 14.20
C VAL A 120 3.67 -3.92 13.65
N GLU A 121 2.55 -4.20 14.33
CA GLU A 121 1.20 -3.82 13.91
C GLU A 121 0.50 -3.03 15.03
N PRO A 122 0.78 -1.73 15.17
CA PRO A 122 0.29 -0.93 16.30
C PRO A 122 -1.23 -0.78 16.34
N LEU A 123 -1.89 -0.94 15.19
CA LEU A 123 -3.33 -0.70 15.02
C LEU A 123 -4.16 -1.98 14.98
N ARG A 124 -3.54 -3.15 15.14
CA ARG A 124 -4.13 -4.48 14.92
C ARG A 124 -5.43 -4.74 15.68
N SER A 125 -5.60 -4.15 16.84
CA SER A 125 -6.79 -4.32 17.70
C SER A 125 -7.81 -3.22 17.56
N LEU A 126 -7.62 -2.26 16.66
CA LEU A 126 -8.48 -1.09 16.51
C LEU A 126 -9.39 -1.21 15.29
N PHE A 127 -10.61 -0.70 15.43
CA PHE A 127 -11.48 -0.45 14.28
C PHE A 127 -11.11 0.86 13.57
N LYS A 128 -11.58 1.02 12.35
CA LYS A 128 -11.22 2.16 11.49
C LYS A 128 -11.58 3.51 12.07
N ASP A 129 -12.71 3.61 12.76
CA ASP A 129 -13.13 4.83 13.45
C ASP A 129 -12.28 5.13 14.68
N GLU A 130 -11.80 4.09 15.39
CA GLU A 130 -10.87 4.25 16.50
C GLU A 130 -9.50 4.74 16.02
N VAL A 131 -9.00 4.18 14.90
CA VAL A 131 -7.77 4.65 14.24
C VAL A 131 -7.87 6.13 13.87
N ARG A 132 -9.03 6.56 13.35
CA ARG A 132 -9.28 7.97 13.05
C ARG A 132 -9.24 8.85 14.31
N ARG A 133 -9.84 8.41 15.40
CA ARG A 133 -9.79 9.13 16.70
C ARG A 133 -8.36 9.25 17.24
N VAL A 134 -7.58 8.16 17.12
CA VAL A 134 -6.15 8.18 17.46
C VAL A 134 -5.39 9.19 16.61
N GLY A 135 -5.65 9.20 15.29
CA GLY A 135 -5.04 10.17 14.37
C GLY A 135 -5.33 11.62 14.77
N LEU A 136 -6.59 11.94 15.11
CA LEU A 136 -6.98 13.27 15.60
C LEU A 136 -6.26 13.62 16.91
N ALA A 137 -6.20 12.68 17.86
CA ALA A 137 -5.52 12.88 19.14
C ALA A 137 -4.01 13.10 18.98
N LEU A 138 -3.40 12.55 17.93
CA LEU A 138 -2.00 12.76 17.55
C LEU A 138 -1.78 14.07 16.75
N GLY A 139 -2.83 14.85 16.49
CA GLY A 139 -2.76 16.13 15.78
C GLY A 139 -2.69 16.01 14.25
N LEU A 140 -3.09 14.86 13.68
CA LEU A 140 -3.20 14.74 12.24
C LEU A 140 -4.35 15.59 11.71
N ARG A 141 -4.17 16.21 10.55
CA ARG A 141 -5.20 17.04 9.90
C ARG A 141 -6.42 16.21 9.51
N GLU A 142 -7.61 16.77 9.70
CA GLU A 142 -8.87 16.12 9.36
C GLU A 142 -8.95 15.67 7.89
N GLU A 143 -8.36 16.43 6.98
CA GLU A 143 -8.31 16.13 5.55
C GLU A 143 -7.57 14.81 5.25
N LEU A 144 -6.55 14.47 6.04
CA LEU A 144 -5.84 13.20 5.93
C LEU A 144 -6.66 12.05 6.50
N ILE A 145 -7.32 12.27 7.64
CA ILE A 145 -8.08 11.26 8.38
C ILE A 145 -9.42 10.97 7.71
N GLY A 146 -10.09 12.00 7.19
CA GLY A 146 -11.38 11.92 6.51
C GLY A 146 -11.32 11.50 5.05
N ARG A 147 -10.14 11.18 4.54
CA ARG A 147 -9.93 10.85 3.15
C ARG A 147 -10.79 9.68 2.68
N HIS A 148 -11.44 9.85 1.52
CA HIS A 148 -12.24 8.78 0.92
C HIS A 148 -11.37 7.55 0.62
N PRO A 149 -11.86 6.34 0.92
CA PRO A 149 -11.17 5.11 0.58
C PRO A 149 -10.86 5.04 -0.93
N PHE A 150 -9.65 4.64 -1.24
CA PHE A 150 -9.23 4.35 -2.61
C PHE A 150 -8.61 2.94 -2.62
N PRO A 151 -8.99 2.08 -3.58
CA PRO A 151 -8.49 0.72 -3.59
C PRO A 151 -6.98 0.66 -3.75
N GLY A 152 -6.32 -0.28 -3.06
CA GLY A 152 -4.88 -0.50 -3.15
C GLY A 152 -4.36 -0.65 -4.58
N PRO A 153 -5.04 -1.41 -5.47
CA PRO A 153 -4.67 -1.51 -6.88
C PRO A 153 -4.89 -0.22 -7.69
N GLY A 154 -5.37 0.85 -7.06
CA GLY A 154 -5.53 2.16 -7.68
C GLY A 154 -6.55 2.17 -8.82
N LEU A 155 -6.25 2.93 -9.86
CA LEU A 155 -7.11 3.07 -11.04
C LEU A 155 -7.21 1.77 -11.87
N ALA A 156 -6.25 0.86 -11.75
CA ALA A 156 -6.19 -0.34 -12.59
C ALA A 156 -7.46 -1.19 -12.54
N ILE A 157 -8.09 -1.33 -11.35
CA ILE A 157 -9.33 -2.11 -11.21
C ILE A 157 -10.59 -1.34 -11.64
N ARG A 158 -10.49 -0.02 -11.78
CA ARG A 158 -11.57 0.83 -12.27
C ARG A 158 -11.58 0.95 -13.80
N ILE A 159 -10.44 0.70 -14.43
CA ILE A 159 -10.30 0.69 -15.89
C ILE A 159 -10.77 -0.66 -16.41
N LEU A 160 -11.85 -0.64 -17.20
CA LEU A 160 -12.33 -1.82 -17.91
C LEU A 160 -11.37 -2.19 -19.06
N GLY A 161 -11.03 -3.48 -19.13
CA GLY A 161 -10.10 -3.99 -20.11
C GLY A 161 -8.65 -3.62 -19.79
N ASP A 162 -7.86 -3.40 -20.82
CA ASP A 162 -6.42 -3.13 -20.73
C ASP A 162 -6.10 -1.80 -20.03
N VAL A 163 -5.06 -1.80 -19.22
CA VAL A 163 -4.55 -0.61 -18.51
C VAL A 163 -3.51 0.06 -19.38
N THR A 164 -3.79 1.29 -19.82
CA THR A 164 -2.85 2.07 -20.62
C THR A 164 -2.60 3.44 -20.00
N PRO A 165 -1.43 4.07 -20.25
CA PRO A 165 -1.12 5.40 -19.74
C PRO A 165 -2.18 6.46 -20.14
N GLU A 166 -2.75 6.35 -21.36
CA GLU A 166 -3.77 7.27 -21.86
C GLU A 166 -5.07 7.17 -21.05
N LYS A 167 -5.49 5.92 -20.72
CA LYS A 167 -6.69 5.71 -19.89
C LYS A 167 -6.50 6.15 -18.44
N ILE A 168 -5.27 6.13 -17.95
CA ILE A 168 -4.95 6.61 -16.61
C ILE A 168 -4.96 8.14 -16.55
N ALA A 169 -4.55 8.79 -17.65
CA ALA A 169 -4.49 10.24 -17.74
C ALA A 169 -5.86 10.94 -17.93
N MET A 170 -6.90 10.19 -18.28
CA MET A 170 -8.28 10.68 -18.38
C MET A 170 -8.92 10.86 -17.01
#